data_fec30ce2ce2c599bb34edc2b4bc02ca9
#
_entry.id   fec30ce2ce2c599bb34edc2b4bc02ca9
#
_cell.length_a   1.000
_cell.length_b   1.000
_cell.length_c   1.000
_cell.angle_alpha   90.00
_cell.angle_beta   90.00
_cell.angle_gamma   90.00
#
_symmetry.space_group_name_H-M   'P 1'
#
loop_
_entity.id
_entity.type
_entity.pdbx_description
1 polymer ?
#
loop_
_entity_poly.entity_id
_entity_poly.type
_entity_poly.pdbx_seq_one_letter_code
_entity_poly.pdbx_strand_id
1 'polypeptide(L)'
;ATAARLGRLIAEKTDIPAGVVNIVSSQDHLTGEVLTTSPDVDLVAFTGSSATGKRIMEAAASTLKPVFLELGGKSANIYLDDVDISQALASAVTSCMHGGQGCAIPTRLLVPRDRYDEAVAAATESFANWNYGDPTDANNLQGPQVSKKQQDRVLGYIQKGIDEGARVAIGGGVPSHLETGY
;
A
#
# COMPACT_ATOMS: atom_id res chain seq x y z
N ALA A 1 -1.25 1.68 -17.59
CA ALA A 1 -0.81 2.82 -18.45
C ALA A 1 0.69 3.11 -18.25
N THR A 2 1.16 3.30 -17.01
CA THR A 2 2.55 3.74 -16.73
C THR A 2 3.61 2.72 -17.18
N ALA A 3 3.43 1.45 -16.90
CA ALA A 3 4.36 0.40 -17.35
C ALA A 3 4.45 0.31 -18.88
N ALA A 4 3.31 0.39 -19.59
CA ALA A 4 3.31 0.40 -21.04
C ALA A 4 4.04 1.63 -21.61
N ARG A 5 3.91 2.81 -20.97
CA ARG A 5 4.66 4.01 -21.35
C ARG A 5 6.17 3.83 -21.11
N LEU A 6 6.55 3.20 -20.01
CA LEU A 6 7.96 2.87 -19.74
C LEU A 6 8.53 1.96 -20.84
N GLY A 7 7.82 0.90 -21.22
CA GLY A 7 8.24 0.00 -22.31
C GLY A 7 8.44 0.73 -23.63
N ARG A 8 7.53 1.66 -23.96
CA ARG A 8 7.67 2.51 -25.15
C ARG A 8 8.91 3.41 -25.08
N LEU A 9 9.16 4.05 -23.92
CA LEU A 9 10.35 4.88 -23.72
C LEU A 9 11.64 4.07 -23.85
N ILE A 10 11.68 2.86 -23.31
CA ILE A 10 12.82 1.95 -23.47
C ILE A 10 13.08 1.66 -24.95
N ALA A 11 12.03 1.30 -25.69
CA ALA A 11 12.15 0.96 -27.11
C ALA A 11 12.55 2.15 -27.99
N GLU A 12 12.09 3.37 -27.67
CA GLU A 12 12.30 4.56 -28.50
C GLU A 12 13.52 5.40 -28.10
N LYS A 13 14.01 5.29 -26.87
CA LYS A 13 14.96 6.24 -26.26
C LYS A 13 16.20 5.59 -25.65
N THR A 14 16.37 4.28 -25.81
CA THR A 14 17.55 3.57 -25.28
C THR A 14 18.10 2.61 -26.34
N ASP A 15 19.33 2.14 -26.14
CA ASP A 15 20.02 1.16 -26.99
C ASP A 15 19.78 -0.28 -26.53
N ILE A 16 18.84 -0.50 -25.61
CA ILE A 16 18.48 -1.85 -25.16
C ILE A 16 17.91 -2.62 -26.36
N PRO A 17 18.50 -3.78 -26.70
CA PRO A 17 18.03 -4.54 -27.85
C PRO A 17 16.58 -4.99 -27.72
N ALA A 18 15.88 -5.05 -28.85
CA ALA A 18 14.51 -5.55 -28.88
C ALA A 18 14.41 -6.97 -28.30
N GLY A 19 13.39 -7.20 -27.47
CA GLY A 19 13.17 -8.50 -26.81
C GLY A 19 13.84 -8.65 -25.45
N VAL A 20 14.74 -7.75 -25.03
CA VAL A 20 15.36 -7.79 -23.72
C VAL A 20 14.38 -7.35 -22.63
N VAL A 21 13.56 -6.33 -22.90
CA VAL A 21 12.51 -5.86 -21.99
C VAL A 21 11.15 -6.02 -22.65
N ASN A 22 10.30 -6.83 -22.05
CA ASN A 22 8.95 -7.12 -22.53
C ASN A 22 7.92 -6.73 -21.47
N ILE A 23 6.97 -5.87 -21.81
CA ILE A 23 5.91 -5.44 -20.89
C ILE A 23 4.57 -5.98 -21.41
N VAL A 24 3.99 -6.88 -20.64
CA VAL A 24 2.70 -7.50 -20.94
C VAL A 24 1.68 -7.02 -19.91
N SER A 25 0.54 -6.53 -20.39
CA SER A 25 -0.59 -6.11 -19.55
C SER A 25 -1.75 -7.09 -19.72
N SER A 26 -2.34 -7.51 -18.61
CA SER A 26 -3.51 -8.38 -18.59
C SER A 26 -4.56 -7.84 -17.60
N GLN A 27 -5.82 -8.17 -17.83
CA GLN A 27 -6.91 -7.85 -16.90
C GLN A 27 -7.05 -8.88 -15.78
N ASP A 28 -6.46 -10.05 -15.95
CA ASP A 28 -6.53 -11.16 -15.00
C ASP A 28 -5.13 -11.63 -14.56
N HIS A 29 -5.12 -12.63 -13.71
CA HIS A 29 -3.89 -13.21 -13.14
C HIS A 29 -3.25 -14.28 -14.03
N LEU A 30 -3.89 -14.72 -15.12
CA LEU A 30 -3.43 -15.85 -15.94
C LEU A 30 -2.04 -15.62 -16.55
N THR A 31 -1.76 -14.41 -17.01
CA THR A 31 -0.43 -14.06 -17.53
C THR A 31 0.67 -14.25 -16.49
N GLY A 32 0.42 -13.82 -15.24
CA GLY A 32 1.35 -14.03 -14.13
C GLY A 32 1.51 -15.51 -13.78
N GLU A 33 0.43 -16.27 -13.84
CA GLU A 33 0.44 -17.70 -13.58
C GLU A 33 1.25 -18.48 -14.64
N VAL A 34 1.10 -18.12 -15.92
CA VAL A 34 1.91 -18.68 -17.01
C VAL A 34 3.41 -18.39 -16.77
N LEU A 35 3.78 -17.16 -16.44
CA LEU A 35 5.19 -16.83 -16.15
C LEU A 35 5.72 -17.60 -14.94
N THR A 36 4.89 -17.79 -13.91
CA THR A 36 5.29 -18.50 -12.70
C THR A 36 5.51 -20.00 -12.94
N THR A 37 4.70 -20.61 -13.77
CA THR A 37 4.72 -22.07 -14.04
C THR A 37 5.62 -22.46 -15.21
N SER A 38 5.96 -21.52 -16.13
CA SER A 38 6.75 -21.82 -17.31
C SER A 38 8.16 -22.32 -16.96
N PRO A 39 8.63 -23.42 -17.56
CA PRO A 39 10.00 -23.88 -17.39
C PRO A 39 11.05 -22.93 -18.03
N ASP A 40 10.62 -22.06 -18.95
CA ASP A 40 11.49 -21.10 -19.64
C ASP A 40 11.73 -19.81 -18.85
N VAL A 41 11.17 -19.70 -17.64
CA VAL A 41 11.36 -18.57 -16.72
C VAL A 41 12.29 -19.00 -15.60
N ASP A 42 13.44 -18.39 -15.49
CA ASP A 42 14.49 -18.75 -14.51
C ASP A 42 14.29 -18.15 -13.12
N LEU A 43 13.61 -17.00 -13.00
CA LEU A 43 13.36 -16.31 -11.74
C LEU A 43 12.03 -15.55 -11.78
N VAL A 44 11.29 -15.54 -10.68
CA VAL A 44 10.09 -14.71 -10.52
C VAL A 44 10.31 -13.69 -9.41
N ALA A 45 10.13 -12.41 -9.72
CA ALA A 45 10.00 -11.35 -8.74
C ALA A 45 8.53 -10.88 -8.70
N PHE A 46 7.97 -10.78 -7.50
CA PHE A 46 6.56 -10.44 -7.32
C PHE A 46 6.36 -9.45 -6.17
N THR A 47 5.55 -8.44 -6.42
CA THR A 47 5.06 -7.50 -5.39
C THR A 47 3.54 -7.65 -5.26
N GLY A 48 3.04 -7.89 -4.05
CA GLY A 48 1.60 -8.01 -3.82
C GLY A 48 1.24 -8.64 -2.47
N SER A 49 0.12 -9.38 -2.44
CA SER A 49 -0.37 -9.97 -1.20
C SER A 49 0.39 -11.24 -0.79
N SER A 50 0.49 -11.49 0.53
CA SER A 50 1.09 -12.73 1.06
C SER A 50 0.38 -13.99 0.57
N ALA A 51 -0.94 -13.95 0.36
CA ALA A 51 -1.68 -15.08 -0.17
C ALA A 51 -1.24 -15.44 -1.61
N THR A 52 -1.05 -14.42 -2.45
CA THR A 52 -0.54 -14.62 -3.82
C THR A 52 0.92 -15.07 -3.81
N GLY A 53 1.76 -14.48 -2.93
CA GLY A 53 3.16 -14.87 -2.78
C GLY A 53 3.34 -16.35 -2.44
N LYS A 54 2.50 -16.88 -1.54
CA LYS A 54 2.49 -18.32 -1.21
C LYS A 54 2.18 -19.19 -2.43
N ARG A 55 1.15 -18.83 -3.20
CA ARG A 55 0.80 -19.55 -4.45
C ARG A 55 1.93 -19.52 -5.47
N ILE A 56 2.63 -18.39 -5.59
CA ILE A 56 3.79 -18.26 -6.48
C ILE A 56 4.92 -19.19 -6.04
N MET A 57 5.24 -19.23 -4.75
CA MET A 57 6.25 -20.15 -4.22
C MET A 57 5.90 -21.62 -4.50
N GLU A 58 4.63 -22.00 -4.26
CA GLU A 58 4.14 -23.36 -4.54
C GLU A 58 4.30 -23.73 -6.02
N ALA A 59 3.89 -22.83 -6.92
CA ALA A 59 3.97 -23.06 -8.37
C ALA A 59 5.43 -23.09 -8.87
N ALA A 60 6.28 -22.20 -8.38
CA ALA A 60 7.70 -22.11 -8.76
C ALA A 60 8.52 -23.33 -8.33
N ALA A 61 8.09 -24.02 -7.27
CA ALA A 61 8.78 -25.21 -6.76
C ALA A 61 8.89 -26.34 -7.80
N SER A 62 7.96 -26.44 -8.73
CA SER A 62 7.97 -27.46 -9.79
C SER A 62 9.19 -27.38 -10.71
N THR A 63 9.78 -26.24 -10.86
CA THR A 63 10.96 -25.98 -11.68
C THR A 63 12.17 -25.50 -10.89
N LEU A 64 12.08 -25.47 -9.54
CA LEU A 64 13.10 -25.00 -8.61
C LEU A 64 13.60 -23.56 -8.90
N LYS A 65 12.75 -22.74 -9.56
CA LYS A 65 13.13 -21.36 -9.84
C LYS A 65 13.14 -20.50 -8.58
N PRO A 66 14.12 -19.62 -8.38
CA PRO A 66 14.13 -18.64 -7.31
C PRO A 66 12.94 -17.71 -7.38
N VAL A 67 12.41 -17.35 -6.20
CA VAL A 67 11.31 -16.39 -6.06
C VAL A 67 11.73 -15.25 -5.14
N PHE A 68 11.59 -14.02 -5.62
CA PHE A 68 11.79 -12.80 -4.85
C PHE A 68 10.44 -12.16 -4.54
N LEU A 69 10.08 -12.03 -3.27
CA LEU A 69 8.75 -11.60 -2.84
C LEU A 69 8.81 -10.30 -2.04
N GLU A 70 8.16 -9.27 -2.56
CA GLU A 70 7.84 -8.03 -1.86
C GLU A 70 6.36 -8.05 -1.47
N LEU A 71 6.08 -8.22 -0.18
CA LEU A 71 4.73 -8.46 0.33
C LEU A 71 4.27 -7.35 1.27
N GLY A 72 2.99 -7.35 1.59
CA GLY A 72 2.40 -6.37 2.48
C GLY A 72 2.83 -6.55 3.94
N GLY A 73 2.75 -5.47 4.69
CA GLY A 73 3.05 -5.43 6.10
C GLY A 73 2.29 -4.32 6.83
N LYS A 74 2.41 -4.33 8.16
CA LYS A 74 1.96 -3.27 9.07
C LYS A 74 3.09 -2.98 10.04
N SER A 75 4.04 -2.18 9.57
CA SER A 75 5.24 -1.84 10.34
C SER A 75 4.91 -1.06 11.60
N ALA A 76 5.71 -1.24 12.63
CA ALA A 76 5.61 -0.49 13.87
C ALA A 76 6.35 0.85 13.74
N ASN A 77 5.76 1.89 14.32
CA ASN A 77 6.38 3.17 14.62
C ASN A 77 6.39 3.32 16.13
N ILE A 78 7.57 3.23 16.74
CA ILE A 78 7.73 3.11 18.19
C ILE A 78 8.25 4.44 18.73
N TYR A 79 7.49 5.00 19.67
CA TYR A 79 7.82 6.24 20.38
C TYR A 79 8.24 5.89 21.79
N LEU A 80 9.43 6.31 22.18
CA LEU A 80 9.94 6.12 23.53
C LEU A 80 9.47 7.25 24.47
N ASP A 81 9.69 7.09 25.76
CA ASP A 81 9.21 7.99 26.79
C ASP A 81 9.94 9.36 26.80
N ASP A 82 11.15 9.42 26.26
CA ASP A 82 11.97 10.62 26.14
C ASP A 82 11.68 11.50 24.92
N VAL A 83 10.72 11.11 24.06
CA VAL A 83 10.36 11.86 22.86
C VAL A 83 9.30 12.94 23.15
N ASP A 84 9.38 14.07 22.46
CA ASP A 84 8.26 15.00 22.36
C ASP A 84 7.17 14.38 21.46
N ILE A 85 6.12 13.87 22.09
CA ILE A 85 5.02 13.15 21.40
C ILE A 85 4.32 14.05 20.40
N SER A 86 4.09 15.31 20.71
CA SER A 86 3.39 16.23 19.81
C SER A 86 4.14 16.44 18.52
N GLN A 87 5.47 16.66 18.59
CA GLN A 87 6.31 16.80 17.42
C GLN A 87 6.47 15.48 16.65
N ALA A 88 6.68 14.39 17.37
CA ALA A 88 6.88 13.08 16.76
C ALA A 88 5.63 12.61 16.01
N LEU A 89 4.45 12.81 16.58
CA LEU A 89 3.18 12.41 15.97
C LEU A 89 2.67 13.37 14.89
N ALA A 90 3.24 14.55 14.73
CA ALA A 90 3.00 15.38 13.57
C ALA A 90 3.31 14.63 12.25
N SER A 91 4.25 13.69 12.27
CA SER A 91 4.56 12.82 11.14
C SER A 91 3.67 11.56 11.03
N ALA A 92 2.81 11.27 12.01
CA ALA A 92 1.97 10.08 12.01
C ALA A 92 1.05 10.00 10.77
N VAL A 93 0.60 11.15 10.30
CA VAL A 93 -0.23 11.31 9.10
C VAL A 93 0.45 10.80 7.83
N THR A 94 1.77 10.64 7.80
CA THR A 94 2.49 10.02 6.67
C THR A 94 2.06 8.55 6.45
N SER A 95 1.45 7.91 7.46
CA SER A 95 0.81 6.60 7.31
C SER A 95 -0.37 6.61 6.33
N CYS A 96 -0.95 7.79 6.04
CA CYS A 96 -2.00 7.98 5.05
C CYS A 96 -1.48 8.27 3.64
N MET A 97 -0.18 8.43 3.44
CA MET A 97 0.39 8.60 2.10
C MET A 97 -0.09 7.48 1.17
N HIS A 98 -0.41 7.83 -0.06
CA HIS A 98 -1.00 6.91 -1.06
C HIS A 98 -2.29 6.20 -0.57
N GLY A 99 -3.05 6.82 0.34
CA GLY A 99 -4.23 6.20 0.96
C GLY A 99 -3.89 4.97 1.80
N GLY A 100 -2.71 4.92 2.42
CA GLY A 100 -2.22 3.76 3.17
C GLY A 100 -1.85 2.56 2.29
N GLN A 101 -1.78 2.73 0.97
CA GLN A 101 -1.52 1.66 -0.01
C GLN A 101 -0.01 1.44 -0.22
N GLY A 102 0.75 1.27 0.85
CA GLY A 102 2.20 1.05 0.83
C GLY A 102 2.62 -0.12 1.72
N CYS A 103 3.59 -0.92 1.25
CA CYS A 103 4.11 -2.08 1.97
C CYS A 103 4.96 -1.68 3.19
N ALA A 104 5.70 -0.56 3.12
CA ALA A 104 6.66 -0.13 4.13
C ALA A 104 6.10 0.90 5.12
N ILE A 105 4.82 1.29 4.98
CA ILE A 105 4.23 2.35 5.80
C ILE A 105 4.06 1.89 7.25
N PRO A 106 4.63 2.62 8.25
CA PRO A 106 4.53 2.27 9.67
C PRO A 106 3.17 2.71 10.25
N THR A 107 2.15 1.89 10.05
CA THR A 107 0.76 2.17 10.41
C THR A 107 0.36 1.84 11.84
N ARG A 108 1.27 1.25 12.64
CA ARG A 108 1.05 0.94 14.05
C ARG A 108 1.88 1.87 14.91
N LEU A 109 1.24 2.86 15.52
CA LEU A 109 1.88 3.80 16.44
C LEU A 109 1.89 3.19 17.84
N LEU A 110 3.07 2.84 18.35
CA LEU A 110 3.25 2.26 19.68
C LEU A 110 3.84 3.32 20.60
N VAL A 111 3.10 3.65 21.66
CA VAL A 111 3.45 4.73 22.61
C VAL A 111 3.43 4.19 24.04
N PRO A 112 4.15 4.82 24.99
CA PRO A 112 4.04 4.51 26.40
C PRO A 112 2.58 4.61 26.89
N ARG A 113 2.18 3.70 27.78
CA ARG A 113 0.79 3.60 28.23
C ARG A 113 0.31 4.85 28.95
N ASP A 114 1.13 5.45 29.74
CA ASP A 114 0.86 6.68 30.51
C ASP A 114 0.77 7.93 29.62
N ARG A 115 1.27 7.86 28.40
CA ARG A 115 1.18 8.93 27.39
C ARG A 115 0.17 8.64 26.28
N TYR A 116 -0.65 7.61 26.44
CA TYR A 116 -1.57 7.16 25.39
C TYR A 116 -2.58 8.23 24.97
N ASP A 117 -3.22 8.90 25.92
CA ASP A 117 -4.25 9.90 25.62
C ASP A 117 -3.65 11.15 24.96
N GLU A 118 -2.46 11.58 25.37
CA GLU A 118 -1.70 12.63 24.72
C GLU A 118 -1.40 12.26 23.26
N ALA A 119 -0.95 11.04 23.04
CA ALA A 119 -0.62 10.54 21.71
C ALA A 119 -1.86 10.46 20.79
N VAL A 120 -3.00 10.02 21.33
CA VAL A 120 -4.27 9.99 20.56
C VAL A 120 -4.70 11.40 20.18
N ALA A 121 -4.59 12.37 21.09
CA ALA A 121 -4.96 13.75 20.81
C ALA A 121 -4.05 14.35 19.70
N ALA A 122 -2.74 14.22 19.84
CA ALA A 122 -1.76 14.71 18.85
C ALA A 122 -1.92 14.06 17.48
N ALA A 123 -2.14 12.74 17.42
CA ALA A 123 -2.41 12.04 16.18
C ALA A 123 -3.72 12.51 15.55
N THR A 124 -4.78 12.66 16.33
CA THR A 124 -6.09 13.13 15.82
C THR A 124 -5.98 14.51 15.21
N GLU A 125 -5.27 15.43 15.86
CA GLU A 125 -5.00 16.77 15.33
C GLU A 125 -4.22 16.71 14.01
N SER A 126 -3.17 15.90 13.95
CA SER A 126 -2.38 15.71 12.74
C SER A 126 -3.22 15.19 11.57
N PHE A 127 -4.05 14.18 11.80
CA PHE A 127 -4.94 13.62 10.77
C PHE A 127 -6.06 14.58 10.37
N ALA A 128 -6.57 15.41 11.27
CA ALA A 128 -7.60 16.41 10.96
C ALA A 128 -7.11 17.47 9.96
N ASN A 129 -5.82 17.74 9.96
CA ASN A 129 -5.17 18.72 9.07
C ASN A 129 -4.64 18.08 7.76
N TRP A 130 -4.90 16.80 7.51
CA TRP A 130 -4.45 16.12 6.31
C TRP A 130 -5.36 16.39 5.11
N ASN A 131 -4.83 17.04 4.07
CA ASN A 131 -5.57 17.33 2.86
C ASN A 131 -5.66 16.10 1.94
N TYR A 132 -6.88 15.78 1.53
CA TYR A 132 -7.14 14.69 0.59
C TYR A 132 -8.29 15.05 -0.35
N GLY A 133 -8.27 14.50 -1.56
CA GLY A 133 -9.28 14.82 -2.57
C GLY A 133 -8.83 14.52 -3.98
N ASP A 134 -9.15 15.43 -4.92
CA ASP A 134 -8.77 15.30 -6.32
C ASP A 134 -7.24 15.20 -6.46
N PRO A 135 -6.72 14.11 -7.05
CA PRO A 135 -5.27 13.92 -7.22
C PRO A 135 -4.63 14.89 -8.22
N THR A 136 -5.40 15.65 -8.97
CA THR A 136 -4.89 16.69 -9.88
C THR A 136 -4.66 18.02 -9.17
N ASP A 137 -5.20 18.20 -7.97
CA ASP A 137 -4.92 19.37 -7.11
C ASP A 137 -3.67 19.09 -6.27
N ALA A 138 -2.61 19.86 -6.51
CA ALA A 138 -1.33 19.74 -5.81
C ALA A 138 -1.38 20.03 -4.30
N ASN A 139 -2.47 20.61 -3.80
CA ASN A 139 -2.69 20.82 -2.38
C ASN A 139 -3.18 19.56 -1.66
N ASN A 140 -3.68 18.58 -2.39
CA ASN A 140 -4.09 17.30 -1.83
C ASN A 140 -2.88 16.35 -1.75
N LEU A 141 -2.63 15.86 -0.55
CA LEU A 141 -1.53 14.93 -0.27
C LEU A 141 -1.93 13.47 -0.45
N GLN A 142 -3.23 13.21 -0.55
CA GLN A 142 -3.80 11.89 -0.74
C GLN A 142 -4.94 11.92 -1.75
N GLY A 143 -4.87 11.01 -2.71
CA GLY A 143 -5.95 10.72 -3.66
C GLY A 143 -6.82 9.53 -3.21
N PRO A 144 -7.64 8.99 -4.12
CA PRO A 144 -8.56 7.89 -3.85
C PRO A 144 -7.86 6.54 -3.65
N GLN A 145 -8.60 5.56 -3.14
CA GLN A 145 -8.23 4.16 -3.23
C GLN A 145 -8.19 3.71 -4.69
N VAL A 146 -7.38 2.69 -4.99
CA VAL A 146 -7.16 2.20 -6.37
C VAL A 146 -8.42 1.65 -7.04
N SER A 147 -9.41 1.20 -6.25
CA SER A 147 -10.66 0.63 -6.76
C SER A 147 -11.73 0.55 -5.67
N LYS A 148 -12.99 0.38 -6.10
CA LYS A 148 -14.13 0.10 -5.19
C LYS A 148 -13.87 -1.14 -4.33
N LYS A 149 -13.31 -2.19 -4.91
CA LYS A 149 -12.95 -3.43 -4.19
C LYS A 149 -11.98 -3.15 -3.04
N GLN A 150 -11.01 -2.26 -3.25
CA GLN A 150 -10.05 -1.91 -2.21
C GLN A 150 -10.70 -1.02 -1.14
N GLN A 151 -11.54 -0.07 -1.52
CA GLN A 151 -12.31 0.73 -0.57
C GLN A 151 -13.17 -0.15 0.33
N ASP A 152 -13.93 -1.08 -0.23
CA ASP A 152 -14.77 -2.01 0.53
C ASP A 152 -13.95 -2.86 1.50
N ARG A 153 -12.77 -3.29 1.06
CA ARG A 153 -11.85 -4.03 1.91
C ARG A 153 -11.36 -3.21 3.10
N VAL A 154 -11.00 -1.94 2.87
CA VAL A 154 -10.55 -1.02 3.93
C VAL A 154 -11.68 -0.78 4.93
N LEU A 155 -12.89 -0.44 4.45
CA LEU A 155 -14.07 -0.25 5.30
C LEU A 155 -14.41 -1.51 6.11
N GLY A 156 -14.30 -2.69 5.50
CA GLY A 156 -14.51 -3.95 6.19
C GLY A 156 -13.49 -4.19 7.32
N TYR A 157 -12.23 -3.82 7.15
CA TYR A 157 -11.23 -3.92 8.22
C TYR A 157 -11.45 -2.87 9.33
N ILE A 158 -11.91 -1.67 8.98
CA ILE A 158 -12.30 -0.66 9.97
C ILE A 158 -13.46 -1.19 10.83
N GLN A 159 -14.51 -1.72 10.18
CA GLN A 159 -15.64 -2.30 10.89
C GLN A 159 -15.22 -3.46 11.78
N LYS A 160 -14.36 -4.35 11.28
CA LYS A 160 -13.82 -5.45 12.08
C LYS A 160 -13.07 -4.94 13.33
N GLY A 161 -12.28 -3.87 13.18
CA GLY A 161 -11.62 -3.26 14.35
C GLY A 161 -12.63 -2.74 15.39
N ILE A 162 -13.71 -2.11 14.94
CA ILE A 162 -14.79 -1.64 15.82
C ILE A 162 -15.46 -2.81 16.53
N ASP A 163 -15.78 -3.88 15.80
CA ASP A 163 -16.42 -5.09 16.35
C ASP A 163 -15.52 -5.79 17.38
N GLU A 164 -14.20 -5.67 17.24
CA GLU A 164 -13.20 -6.17 18.20
C GLU A 164 -12.90 -5.20 19.35
N GLY A 165 -13.63 -4.07 19.44
CA GLY A 165 -13.55 -3.11 20.54
C GLY A 165 -12.62 -1.92 20.32
N ALA A 166 -12.12 -1.71 19.13
CA ALA A 166 -11.33 -0.52 18.80
C ALA A 166 -12.24 0.73 18.73
N ARG A 167 -11.71 1.86 19.22
CA ARG A 167 -12.37 3.16 19.13
C ARG A 167 -11.87 3.92 17.92
N VAL A 168 -12.77 4.40 17.08
CA VAL A 168 -12.45 5.33 15.99
C VAL A 168 -12.23 6.72 16.58
N ALA A 169 -11.02 7.24 16.49
CA ALA A 169 -10.68 8.58 16.98
C ALA A 169 -11.02 9.65 15.94
N ILE A 170 -10.81 9.37 14.66
CA ILE A 170 -11.12 10.28 13.56
C ILE A 170 -11.35 9.49 12.26
N GLY A 171 -12.18 9.98 11.35
CA GLY A 171 -12.43 9.37 10.04
C GLY A 171 -13.20 8.05 10.13
N GLY A 172 -12.69 7.00 9.50
CA GLY A 172 -13.27 5.65 9.55
C GLY A 172 -14.38 5.40 8.55
N GLY A 173 -14.68 6.34 7.64
CA GLY A 173 -15.75 6.22 6.65
C GLY A 173 -15.41 6.86 5.32
N VAL A 174 -16.38 6.85 4.42
CA VAL A 174 -16.29 7.56 3.13
C VAL A 174 -16.58 9.05 3.37
N PRO A 175 -15.73 9.97 2.91
CA PRO A 175 -15.94 11.40 3.08
C PRO A 175 -17.19 11.87 2.32
N SER A 176 -18.12 12.55 3.00
CA SER A 176 -19.37 12.99 2.40
C SER A 176 -19.23 14.16 1.39
N HIS A 177 -18.08 14.84 1.41
CA HIS A 177 -17.80 15.97 0.52
C HIS A 177 -17.11 15.56 -0.79
N LEU A 178 -16.77 14.27 -0.95
CA LEU A 178 -16.16 13.73 -2.18
C LEU A 178 -17.17 12.84 -2.89
N GLU A 179 -17.67 13.34 -4.02
CA GLU A 179 -18.71 12.67 -4.81
C GLU A 179 -18.13 11.61 -5.77
N THR A 180 -16.85 11.68 -6.08
CA THR A 180 -16.18 10.84 -7.06
C THR A 180 -14.95 10.17 -6.47
N GLY A 181 -14.56 9.04 -7.07
CA GLY A 181 -13.43 8.22 -6.61
C GLY A 181 -13.84 7.17 -5.58
N TYR A 182 -12.86 6.55 -4.97
CA TYR A 182 -13.07 5.45 -4.01
C TYR A 182 -12.34 5.70 -2.69
#